data_143079c8bb98bd18a1aab78aaef7de1f
#
_entry.id   143079c8bb98bd18a1aab78aaef7de1f
#
_cell.length_a   1.000
_cell.length_b   1.000
_cell.length_c   1.000
_cell.angle_alpha   90.00
_cell.angle_beta   90.00
_cell.angle_gamma   90.00
#
_symmetry.space_group_name_H-M   'P 1'
#
loop_
_entity.id
_entity.type
_entity.pdbx_description
1 polymer ?
#
loop_
_entity_poly.entity_id
_entity_poly.type
_entity_poly.pdbx_seq_one_letter_code
_entity_poly.pdbx_strand_id
1 'polypeptide(L)'
;MIPGIHNYSEIGKLNKVLLHRPGLELEALTPATMERLLFDDIPYLKVAQEEHDRFAETLRANGVEVVYYVEETAKALKTKEIQSQLVDEFLTLSRITSEGMRYNLTNYLINMEPADMVTKLIG
;
A
#
# COMPACT_ATOMS: atom_id res chain seq x y z
N MET A 1 -3.89 -21.78 -9.09
CA MET A 1 -4.39 -21.25 -7.80
C MET A 1 -3.21 -20.66 -7.04
N ILE A 2 -3.30 -19.42 -6.59
CA ILE A 2 -2.22 -18.80 -5.79
C ILE A 2 -2.30 -19.38 -4.38
N PRO A 3 -1.21 -19.99 -3.84
CA PRO A 3 -1.23 -20.52 -2.49
C PRO A 3 -1.60 -19.46 -1.45
N GLY A 4 -2.51 -19.78 -0.54
CA GLY A 4 -2.95 -18.87 0.53
C GLY A 4 -4.17 -18.02 0.19
N ILE A 5 -4.60 -17.96 -1.06
CA ILE A 5 -5.84 -17.30 -1.47
C ILE A 5 -6.92 -18.36 -1.72
N HIS A 6 -7.94 -18.34 -0.87
CA HIS A 6 -9.04 -19.31 -0.91
C HIS A 6 -10.35 -18.65 -0.47
N ASN A 7 -10.82 -17.72 -1.28
CA ASN A 7 -12.03 -16.95 -1.00
C ASN A 7 -13.10 -17.24 -2.06
N TYR A 8 -14.18 -17.90 -1.65
CA TYR A 8 -15.29 -18.25 -2.52
C TYR A 8 -16.61 -17.59 -2.13
N SER A 9 -16.64 -16.85 -1.02
CA SER A 9 -17.89 -16.34 -0.48
C SER A 9 -17.64 -15.14 0.42
N GLU A 10 -18.54 -14.18 0.40
CA GLU A 10 -18.55 -13.03 1.31
C GLU A 10 -19.13 -13.35 2.70
N ILE A 11 -19.78 -14.49 2.84
CA ILE A 11 -20.44 -14.92 4.09
C ILE A 11 -19.71 -16.07 4.80
N GLY A 12 -18.61 -16.56 4.22
CA GLY A 12 -17.78 -17.58 4.82
C GLY A 12 -16.92 -17.02 5.96
N LYS A 13 -16.37 -17.92 6.80
CA LYS A 13 -15.47 -17.52 7.85
C LYS A 13 -14.20 -16.86 7.26
N LEU A 14 -13.92 -15.63 7.67
CA LEU A 14 -12.68 -14.95 7.34
C LEU A 14 -11.55 -15.50 8.21
N ASN A 15 -10.50 -16.03 7.60
CA ASN A 15 -9.34 -16.57 8.31
C ASN A 15 -8.16 -15.60 8.31
N LYS A 16 -7.95 -14.90 7.19
CA LYS A 16 -6.84 -13.97 7.00
C LYS A 16 -7.25 -12.81 6.13
N VAL A 17 -6.80 -11.60 6.44
CA VAL A 17 -7.09 -10.39 5.70
C VAL A 17 -5.83 -9.53 5.53
N LEU A 18 -5.68 -8.96 4.34
CA LEU A 18 -4.67 -7.96 4.05
C LEU A 18 -5.30 -6.58 4.22
N LEU A 19 -4.72 -5.77 5.10
CA LEU A 19 -5.16 -4.41 5.36
C LEU A 19 -4.07 -3.41 4.96
N HIS A 20 -4.49 -2.18 4.68
CA HIS A 20 -3.62 -1.01 4.59
C HIS A 20 -4.03 0.00 5.66
N ARG A 21 -3.14 0.29 6.60
CA ARG A 21 -3.38 1.34 7.61
C ARG A 21 -3.26 2.70 6.93
N PRO A 22 -4.24 3.59 7.07
CA PRO A 22 -4.16 4.94 6.48
C PRO A 22 -2.85 5.64 6.84
N GLY A 23 -2.18 6.19 5.83
CA GLY A 23 -0.89 6.87 5.96
C GLY A 23 -0.93 8.30 5.43
N LEU A 24 0.26 8.83 5.15
CA LEU A 24 0.44 10.21 4.67
C LEU A 24 -0.23 10.47 3.32
N GLU A 25 -0.57 9.44 2.56
CA GLU A 25 -1.36 9.56 1.32
C GLU A 25 -2.69 10.29 1.53
N LEU A 26 -3.29 10.20 2.72
CA LEU A 26 -4.51 10.97 3.04
C LEU A 26 -4.24 12.46 3.20
N GLU A 27 -3.06 12.85 3.68
CA GLU A 27 -2.67 14.26 3.81
C GLU A 27 -2.29 14.89 2.45
N ALA A 28 -2.01 14.05 1.45
CA ALA A 28 -1.77 14.50 0.07
C ALA A 28 -3.07 14.84 -0.69
N LEU A 29 -4.25 14.53 -0.13
CA LEU A 29 -5.53 14.89 -0.71
C LEU A 29 -5.71 16.42 -0.72
N THR A 30 -6.11 16.94 -1.87
CA THR A 30 -6.45 18.36 -2.05
C THR A 30 -7.86 18.45 -2.62
N PRO A 31 -8.56 19.58 -2.45
CA PRO A 31 -9.88 19.78 -3.06
C PRO A 31 -9.89 19.51 -4.59
N ALA A 32 -8.78 19.77 -5.27
CA ALA A 32 -8.65 19.52 -6.70
C ALA A 32 -8.53 18.03 -7.07
N THR A 33 -8.06 17.19 -6.14
CA THR A 33 -7.86 15.74 -6.36
C THR A 33 -8.98 14.89 -5.78
N MET A 34 -9.77 15.42 -4.85
CA MET A 34 -10.83 14.67 -4.14
C MET A 34 -11.87 14.08 -5.09
N GLU A 35 -12.40 14.86 -6.00
CA GLU A 35 -13.40 14.39 -6.96
C GLU A 35 -12.86 13.22 -7.81
N ARG A 36 -11.64 13.36 -8.33
CA ARG A 36 -10.98 12.32 -9.14
C ARG A 36 -10.73 11.04 -8.35
N LEU A 37 -10.46 11.16 -7.06
CA LEU A 37 -10.16 10.05 -6.16
C LEU A 37 -11.39 9.53 -5.41
N LEU A 38 -12.58 10.06 -5.72
CA LEU A 38 -13.87 9.68 -5.14
C LEU A 38 -13.96 9.88 -3.61
N PHE A 39 -13.29 10.92 -3.11
CA PHE A 39 -13.43 11.35 -1.72
C PHE A 39 -14.44 12.48 -1.60
N ASP A 40 -15.39 12.36 -0.70
CA ASP A 40 -16.39 13.39 -0.39
C ASP A 40 -15.82 14.48 0.53
N ASP A 41 -14.83 14.13 1.34
CA ASP A 41 -14.13 15.05 2.25
C ASP A 41 -12.70 14.57 2.50
N ILE A 42 -11.86 15.43 3.12
CA ILE A 42 -10.48 15.07 3.51
C ILE A 42 -10.53 14.44 4.90
N PRO A 43 -10.24 13.13 5.03
CA PRO A 43 -10.22 12.46 6.32
C PRO A 43 -9.14 13.03 7.25
N TYR A 44 -9.46 13.17 8.54
CA TYR A 44 -8.44 13.51 9.51
C TYR A 44 -7.61 12.26 9.83
N LEU A 45 -6.35 12.25 9.39
CA LEU A 45 -5.47 11.08 9.42
C LEU A 45 -5.42 10.39 10.80
N LYS A 46 -5.26 11.15 11.88
CA LYS A 46 -5.20 10.58 13.22
C LYS A 46 -6.44 9.79 13.59
N VAL A 47 -7.62 10.32 13.31
CA VAL A 47 -8.89 9.64 13.59
C VAL A 47 -9.06 8.42 12.68
N ALA A 48 -8.73 8.55 11.40
CA ALA A 48 -8.76 7.45 10.47
C ALA A 48 -7.86 6.28 10.93
N GLN A 49 -6.68 6.58 11.44
CA GLN A 49 -5.78 5.57 12.01
C GLN A 49 -6.34 4.91 13.26
N GLU A 50 -6.90 5.68 14.19
CA GLU A 50 -7.52 5.16 15.42
C GLU A 50 -8.71 4.23 15.11
N GLU A 51 -9.55 4.62 14.14
CA GLU A 51 -10.69 3.80 13.71
C GLU A 51 -10.23 2.53 12.99
N HIS A 52 -9.23 2.63 12.13
CA HIS A 52 -8.62 1.49 11.46
C HIS A 52 -8.00 0.50 12.47
N ASP A 53 -7.29 1.01 13.47
CA ASP A 53 -6.68 0.17 14.51
C ASP A 53 -7.74 -0.58 15.31
N ARG A 54 -8.87 0.07 15.68
CA ARG A 54 -10.02 -0.60 16.31
C ARG A 54 -10.65 -1.66 15.42
N PHE A 55 -10.77 -1.39 14.13
CA PHE A 55 -11.26 -2.36 13.18
C PHE A 55 -10.34 -3.59 13.10
N ALA A 56 -9.03 -3.40 12.99
CA ALA A 56 -8.05 -4.47 12.98
C ALA A 56 -8.08 -5.30 14.29
N GLU A 57 -8.20 -4.64 15.45
CA GLU A 57 -8.35 -5.32 16.75
C GLU A 57 -9.62 -6.17 16.82
N THR A 58 -10.73 -5.66 16.29
CA THR A 58 -11.99 -6.41 16.24
C THR A 58 -11.85 -7.68 15.39
N LEU A 59 -11.16 -7.61 14.27
CA LEU A 59 -10.87 -8.77 13.43
C LEU A 59 -10.01 -9.79 14.18
N ARG A 60 -8.93 -9.36 14.84
CA ARG A 60 -8.07 -10.23 15.64
C ARG A 60 -8.82 -10.89 16.80
N ALA A 61 -9.67 -10.15 17.50
CA ALA A 61 -10.50 -10.68 18.58
C ALA A 61 -11.48 -11.77 18.10
N ASN A 62 -11.84 -11.77 16.81
CA ASN A 62 -12.66 -12.79 16.18
C ASN A 62 -11.85 -13.90 15.48
N GLY A 63 -10.56 -13.99 15.77
CA GLY A 63 -9.68 -15.06 15.28
C GLY A 63 -9.23 -14.89 13.83
N VAL A 64 -9.27 -13.67 13.29
CA VAL A 64 -8.77 -13.36 11.96
C VAL A 64 -7.30 -12.96 12.03
N GLU A 65 -6.47 -13.56 11.20
CA GLU A 65 -5.09 -13.11 11.02
C GLU A 65 -5.08 -11.83 10.18
N VAL A 66 -4.60 -10.74 10.79
CA VAL A 66 -4.47 -9.44 10.11
C VAL A 66 -3.02 -9.23 9.70
N VAL A 67 -2.78 -9.04 8.42
CA VAL A 67 -1.49 -8.68 7.84
C VAL A 67 -1.59 -7.33 7.13
N TYR A 68 -0.47 -6.62 7.04
CA TYR A 68 -0.44 -5.29 6.45
C TYR A 68 0.27 -5.25 5.12
N TYR A 69 -0.32 -4.49 4.18
CA TYR A 69 0.14 -4.38 2.80
C TYR A 69 1.60 -3.93 2.69
N VAL A 70 1.99 -2.88 3.41
CA VAL A 70 3.37 -2.35 3.38
C VAL A 70 4.36 -3.40 3.86
N GLU A 71 4.05 -4.09 4.98
CA GLU A 71 4.92 -5.10 5.57
C GLU A 71 5.08 -6.32 4.66
N GLU A 72 3.97 -6.82 4.11
CA GLU A 72 4.02 -8.00 3.24
C GLU A 72 4.70 -7.70 1.91
N THR A 73 4.47 -6.52 1.35
CA THR A 73 5.16 -6.08 0.13
C THR A 73 6.66 -5.92 0.39
N ALA A 74 7.04 -5.29 1.50
CA ALA A 74 8.45 -5.15 1.88
C ALA A 74 9.15 -6.52 2.04
N LYS A 75 8.47 -7.50 2.63
CA LYS A 75 8.98 -8.89 2.72
C LYS A 75 9.17 -9.56 1.36
N ALA A 76 8.36 -9.21 0.37
CA ALA A 76 8.51 -9.73 -0.99
C ALA A 76 9.70 -9.10 -1.74
N LEU A 77 10.09 -7.87 -1.39
CA LEU A 77 11.16 -7.09 -2.03
C LEU A 77 12.56 -7.48 -1.51
N LYS A 78 12.89 -8.75 -1.57
CA LYS A 78 14.08 -9.35 -0.94
C LYS A 78 15.41 -8.94 -1.58
N THR A 79 15.42 -8.63 -2.87
CA THR A 79 16.64 -8.32 -3.61
C THR A 79 16.53 -7.01 -4.36
N LYS A 80 17.67 -6.41 -4.68
CA LYS A 80 17.71 -5.15 -5.44
C LYS A 80 17.15 -5.31 -6.86
N GLU A 81 17.24 -6.50 -7.45
CA GLU A 81 16.67 -6.83 -8.74
C GLU A 81 15.15 -6.75 -8.69
N ILE A 82 14.51 -7.36 -7.68
CA ILE A 82 13.07 -7.32 -7.49
C ILE A 82 12.61 -5.88 -7.22
N GLN A 83 13.33 -5.14 -6.38
CA GLN A 83 13.04 -3.73 -6.10
C GLN A 83 13.12 -2.88 -7.38
N SER A 84 14.17 -3.08 -8.19
CA SER A 84 14.34 -2.37 -9.47
C SER A 84 13.23 -2.70 -10.46
N GLN A 85 12.80 -3.96 -10.54
CA GLN A 85 11.69 -4.37 -11.38
C GLN A 85 10.38 -3.69 -10.96
N LEU A 86 10.07 -3.68 -9.67
CA LEU A 86 8.88 -2.98 -9.16
C LEU A 86 8.90 -1.50 -9.52
N VAL A 87 10.03 -0.84 -9.31
CA VAL A 87 10.18 0.59 -9.63
C VAL A 87 10.01 0.83 -11.13
N ASP A 88 10.62 0.01 -11.97
CA ASP A 88 10.50 0.14 -13.43
C ASP A 88 9.05 -0.01 -13.91
N GLU A 89 8.33 -1.00 -13.39
CA GLU A 89 6.91 -1.20 -13.68
C GLU A 89 6.06 -0.02 -13.18
N PHE A 90 6.31 0.46 -11.98
CA PHE A 90 5.63 1.62 -11.41
C PHE A 90 5.84 2.88 -12.27
N LEU A 91 7.07 3.18 -12.65
CA LEU A 91 7.39 4.33 -13.50
C LEU A 91 6.75 4.23 -14.89
N THR A 92 6.66 3.01 -15.41
CA THR A 92 5.99 2.74 -16.68
C THR A 92 4.49 2.97 -16.60
N LEU A 93 3.83 2.46 -15.56
CA LEU A 93 2.41 2.68 -15.31
C LEU A 93 2.10 4.16 -15.03
N SER A 94 3.02 4.87 -14.38
CA SER A 94 2.94 6.32 -14.13
C SER A 94 3.25 7.16 -15.38
N ARG A 95 3.52 6.53 -16.53
CA ARG A 95 3.85 7.18 -17.82
C ARG A 95 5.07 8.09 -17.76
N ILE A 96 6.02 7.79 -16.90
CA ILE A 96 7.30 8.51 -16.81
C ILE A 96 8.22 7.93 -17.89
N THR A 97 8.42 8.68 -18.98
CA THR A 97 9.16 8.24 -20.17
C THR A 97 10.57 8.82 -20.28
N SER A 98 10.86 9.92 -19.57
CA SER A 98 12.20 10.53 -19.58
C SER A 98 13.23 9.61 -18.93
N GLU A 99 14.24 9.18 -19.70
CA GLU A 99 15.31 8.30 -19.21
C GLU A 99 16.06 8.88 -18.01
N GLY A 100 16.38 10.17 -18.04
CA GLY A 100 17.06 10.84 -16.93
C GLY A 100 16.22 10.88 -15.66
N MET A 101 14.91 11.12 -15.79
CA MET A 101 13.98 11.09 -14.65
C MET A 101 13.84 9.66 -14.10
N ARG A 102 13.68 8.66 -14.97
CA ARG A 102 13.61 7.25 -14.57
C ARG A 102 14.87 6.83 -13.80
N TYR A 103 16.04 7.17 -14.33
CA TYR A 103 17.32 6.87 -13.67
C TYR A 103 17.41 7.47 -12.26
N ASN A 104 17.08 8.76 -12.12
CA ASN A 104 17.15 9.44 -10.82
C ASN A 104 16.14 8.90 -9.82
N LEU A 105 14.89 8.68 -10.25
CA LEU A 105 13.85 8.13 -9.38
C LEU A 105 14.16 6.69 -8.99
N THR A 106 14.66 5.86 -9.91
CA THR A 106 15.07 4.49 -9.59
C THR A 106 16.16 4.49 -8.53
N ASN A 107 17.22 5.26 -8.72
CA ASN A 107 18.31 5.34 -7.74
C ASN A 107 17.83 5.87 -6.38
N TYR A 108 16.95 6.84 -6.37
CA TYR A 108 16.37 7.37 -5.13
C TYR A 108 15.59 6.29 -4.37
N LEU A 109 14.71 5.57 -5.06
CA LEU A 109 13.82 4.58 -4.45
C LEU A 109 14.56 3.32 -3.99
N ILE A 110 15.43 2.74 -4.80
CA ILE A 110 16.14 1.49 -4.46
C ILE A 110 17.18 1.66 -3.34
N ASN A 111 17.55 2.88 -3.01
CA ASN A 111 18.45 3.16 -1.87
C ASN A 111 17.70 3.27 -0.54
N MET A 112 16.37 3.29 -0.56
CA MET A 112 15.55 3.24 0.64
C MET A 112 15.46 1.82 1.21
N GLU A 113 15.12 1.72 2.49
CA GLU A 113 14.64 0.46 3.05
C GLU A 113 13.35 0.03 2.32
N PRO A 114 13.11 -1.29 2.12
CA PRO A 114 11.95 -1.75 1.35
C PRO A 114 10.59 -1.21 1.84
N ALA A 115 10.38 -1.12 3.15
CA ALA A 115 9.16 -0.59 3.71
C ALA A 115 8.96 0.91 3.41
N ASP A 116 10.05 1.68 3.50
CA ASP A 116 10.04 3.12 3.18
C ASP A 116 9.78 3.35 1.69
N MET A 117 10.39 2.52 0.84
CA MET A 117 10.16 2.57 -0.60
C MET A 117 8.68 2.29 -0.93
N VAL A 118 8.08 1.24 -0.35
CA VAL A 118 6.67 0.91 -0.55
C VAL A 118 5.78 2.06 -0.09
N THR A 119 6.01 2.60 1.10
CA THR A 119 5.27 3.75 1.63
C THR A 119 5.39 4.95 0.69
N LYS A 120 6.57 5.20 0.15
CA LYS A 120 6.81 6.31 -0.79
C LYS A 120 6.10 6.13 -2.14
N LEU A 121 5.91 4.88 -2.59
CA LEU A 121 5.17 4.57 -3.82
C LEU A 121 3.65 4.65 -3.65
N ILE A 122 3.16 4.54 -2.42
CA ILE A 122 1.73 4.72 -2.10
C ILE A 122 1.35 6.21 -2.14
N GLY A 123 2.18 7.12 -1.65
CA GLY A 123 1.96 8.58 -1.73
C GLY A 123 2.55 9.36 -0.56
#